data_e89a11e0f97c7c74f4708f10d13eb6ad
#
_entry.id   e89a11e0f97c7c74f4708f10d13eb6ad
#
_cell.length_a   1.000
_cell.length_b   1.000
_cell.length_c   1.000
_cell.angle_alpha   90.00
_cell.angle_beta   90.00
_cell.angle_gamma   90.00
#
_symmetry.space_group_name_H-M   'P 1'
#
loop_
_entity.id
_entity.type
_entity.pdbx_description
1 polymer ?
#
loop_
_entity_poly.entity_id
_entity_poly.type
_entity_poly.pdbx_seq_one_letter_code
_entity_poly.pdbx_strand_id
1 'polypeptide(L)'
;MKKFVNIYTVLYLLVGILGTLVTVWFTPITVGPITIPPSSWLMGFSFLLITLIQDAYGSKVSERMIWILLAVTALICVLLNYTLMLVLASGIAFVVGQFTTKTLYTFGTSRTASSMVGSVVDVGIWVFLGLSPIGVGTVPWERFFQAVLGQVLVQLILQGIAGKVYDKYFK
;
A
#
# COMPACT_ATOMS: atom_id res chain seq x y z
N MET A 1 -1.02 -24.24 -18.05
CA MET A 1 -0.43 -23.01 -17.48
C MET A 1 -1.44 -21.88 -17.64
N LYS A 2 -2.13 -21.45 -16.55
CA LYS A 2 -2.97 -20.24 -16.61
C LYS A 2 -2.06 -19.05 -16.94
N LYS A 3 -2.42 -18.24 -17.95
CA LYS A 3 -1.60 -17.09 -18.35
C LYS A 3 -1.30 -16.22 -17.11
N PHE A 4 -0.03 -16.02 -16.82
CA PHE A 4 0.46 -15.24 -15.66
C PHE A 4 0.02 -13.77 -15.70
N VAL A 5 -0.39 -13.30 -16.87
CA VAL A 5 -0.85 -11.93 -17.11
C VAL A 5 -2.38 -11.92 -17.12
N ASN A 6 -2.96 -11.46 -16.03
CA ASN A 6 -4.38 -11.18 -15.93
C ASN A 6 -4.55 -9.71 -15.52
N ILE A 7 -5.75 -9.22 -15.70
CA ILE A 7 -6.13 -7.86 -15.35
C ILE A 7 -5.70 -7.48 -13.91
N TYR A 8 -5.82 -8.40 -12.94
CA TYR A 8 -5.45 -8.12 -11.55
C TYR A 8 -3.94 -7.89 -11.34
N THR A 9 -3.08 -8.70 -11.99
CA THR A 9 -1.62 -8.52 -11.91
C THR A 9 -1.18 -7.24 -12.60
N VAL A 10 -1.77 -6.91 -13.74
CA VAL A 10 -1.51 -5.64 -14.45
C VAL A 10 -1.96 -4.45 -13.61
N LEU A 11 -3.18 -4.48 -13.09
CA LEU A 11 -3.70 -3.41 -12.23
C LEU A 11 -2.85 -3.24 -10.95
N TYR A 12 -2.41 -4.34 -10.34
CA TYR A 12 -1.55 -4.29 -9.16
C TYR A 12 -0.23 -3.56 -9.43
N LEU A 13 0.43 -3.90 -10.54
CA LEU A 13 1.67 -3.23 -10.95
C LEU A 13 1.41 -1.77 -11.31
N LEU A 14 0.37 -1.48 -12.09
CA LEU A 14 0.02 -0.11 -12.45
C LEU A 14 -0.26 0.77 -11.24
N VAL A 15 -1.08 0.28 -10.30
CA VAL A 15 -1.43 1.01 -9.08
C VAL A 15 -0.19 1.28 -8.23
N GLY A 16 0.70 0.30 -8.06
CA GLY A 16 1.93 0.47 -7.31
C GLY A 16 2.91 1.43 -7.97
N ILE A 17 3.11 1.33 -9.29
CA ILE A 17 3.97 2.23 -10.05
C ILE A 17 3.43 3.67 -10.00
N LEU A 18 2.14 3.86 -10.29
CA LEU A 18 1.50 5.18 -10.23
C LEU A 18 1.55 5.75 -8.81
N GLY A 19 1.30 4.93 -7.79
CA GLY A 19 1.41 5.35 -6.40
C GLY A 19 2.82 5.85 -6.06
N THR A 20 3.85 5.14 -6.52
CA THR A 20 5.25 5.54 -6.33
C THR A 20 5.56 6.86 -7.05
N LEU A 21 5.17 7.01 -8.32
CA LEU A 21 5.37 8.24 -9.08
C LEU A 21 4.68 9.44 -8.42
N VAL A 22 3.43 9.24 -7.96
CA VAL A 22 2.69 10.27 -7.24
C VAL A 22 3.38 10.65 -5.92
N THR A 23 3.94 9.68 -5.20
CA THR A 23 4.70 9.97 -3.96
C THR A 23 5.96 10.80 -4.23
N VAL A 24 6.65 10.52 -5.35
CA VAL A 24 7.90 11.22 -5.69
C VAL A 24 7.63 12.65 -6.20
N TRP A 25 6.54 12.84 -6.96
CA TRP A 25 6.28 14.12 -7.64
C TRP A 25 5.39 15.08 -6.88
N PHE A 26 4.57 14.59 -5.96
CA PHE A 26 3.60 15.42 -5.26
C PHE A 26 3.87 15.46 -3.75
N THR A 27 3.85 16.66 -3.21
CA THR A 27 3.94 16.85 -1.76
C THR A 27 2.66 16.41 -1.07
N PRO A 28 2.74 15.93 0.18
CA PRO A 28 1.56 15.62 0.98
C PRO A 28 0.64 16.81 1.16
N ILE A 29 -0.66 16.58 1.05
CA ILE A 29 -1.71 17.57 1.28
C ILE A 29 -1.98 17.64 2.79
N THR A 30 -1.85 18.84 3.37
CA THR A 30 -2.13 19.06 4.79
C THR A 30 -3.47 19.80 4.95
N VAL A 31 -4.40 19.18 5.68
CA VAL A 31 -5.71 19.76 6.01
C VAL A 31 -5.83 19.80 7.54
N GLY A 32 -5.63 20.98 8.12
CA GLY A 32 -5.55 21.11 9.58
C GLY A 32 -4.41 20.27 10.18
N PRO A 33 -4.69 19.39 11.14
CA PRO A 33 -3.67 18.52 11.74
C PRO A 33 -3.36 17.27 10.91
N ILE A 34 -4.12 17.01 9.84
CA ILE A 34 -4.06 15.76 9.06
C ILE A 34 -3.19 15.98 7.83
N THR A 35 -2.23 15.08 7.61
CA THR A 35 -1.37 15.06 6.42
C THR A 35 -1.64 13.81 5.61
N ILE A 36 -2.04 13.97 4.35
CA ILE A 36 -2.43 12.87 3.46
C ILE A 36 -1.52 12.91 2.23
N PRO A 37 -0.63 11.93 2.04
CA PRO A 37 0.07 11.76 0.77
C PRO A 37 -0.93 11.44 -0.35
N PRO A 38 -0.84 12.11 -1.51
CA PRO A 38 -1.74 11.82 -2.64
C PRO A 38 -1.72 10.37 -3.09
N SER A 39 -0.60 9.67 -2.92
CA SER A 39 -0.46 8.24 -3.21
C SER A 39 -1.30 7.32 -2.33
N SER A 40 -1.76 7.78 -1.16
CA SER A 40 -2.58 6.95 -0.25
C SER A 40 -3.85 6.43 -0.91
N TRP A 41 -4.40 7.17 -1.90
CA TRP A 41 -5.55 6.73 -2.69
C TRP A 41 -5.24 5.49 -3.52
N LEU A 42 -4.08 5.45 -4.16
CA LEU A 42 -3.65 4.35 -5.00
C LEU A 42 -3.18 3.15 -4.17
N MET A 43 -2.39 3.41 -3.14
CA MET A 43 -1.81 2.34 -2.33
C MET A 43 -2.88 1.52 -1.61
N GLY A 44 -3.98 2.13 -1.16
CA GLY A 44 -5.12 1.40 -0.60
C GLY A 44 -5.68 0.30 -1.52
N PHE A 45 -5.70 0.52 -2.83
CA PHE A 45 -6.14 -0.49 -3.81
C PHE A 45 -5.17 -1.67 -3.94
N SER A 46 -3.86 -1.46 -3.77
CA SER A 46 -2.88 -2.55 -3.89
C SER A 46 -3.14 -3.68 -2.90
N PHE A 47 -3.61 -3.37 -1.70
CA PHE A 47 -3.96 -4.35 -0.67
C PHE A 47 -5.20 -5.19 -1.03
N LEU A 48 -6.18 -4.63 -1.73
CA LEU A 48 -7.30 -5.41 -2.26
C LEU A 48 -6.86 -6.29 -3.44
N LEU A 49 -6.07 -5.74 -4.34
CA LEU A 49 -5.62 -6.44 -5.55
C LEU A 49 -4.78 -7.67 -5.22
N ILE A 50 -3.95 -7.63 -4.17
CA ILE A 50 -3.16 -8.81 -3.78
C ILE A 50 -4.03 -9.98 -3.32
N THR A 51 -5.17 -9.72 -2.68
CA THR A 51 -6.12 -10.79 -2.31
C THR A 51 -6.83 -11.36 -3.55
N LEU A 52 -7.14 -10.52 -4.56
CA LEU A 52 -7.70 -10.98 -5.83
C LEU A 52 -6.71 -11.83 -6.63
N ILE A 53 -5.44 -11.46 -6.63
CA ILE A 53 -4.37 -12.27 -7.22
C ILE A 53 -4.24 -13.61 -6.48
N GLN A 54 -4.36 -13.60 -5.16
CA GLN A 54 -4.31 -14.83 -4.36
C GLN A 54 -5.47 -15.77 -4.68
N ASP A 55 -6.69 -15.26 -4.87
CA ASP A 55 -7.85 -16.07 -5.30
C ASP A 55 -7.66 -16.63 -6.71
N ALA A 56 -7.19 -15.81 -7.63
CA ALA A 56 -7.07 -16.21 -9.03
C ALA A 56 -5.92 -17.20 -9.29
N TYR A 57 -4.81 -17.08 -8.57
CA TYR A 57 -3.55 -17.77 -8.87
C TYR A 57 -2.89 -18.47 -7.69
N GLY A 58 -3.41 -18.27 -6.49
CA GLY A 58 -2.89 -18.84 -5.27
C GLY A 58 -1.78 -18.03 -4.59
N SER A 59 -1.50 -18.41 -3.35
CA SER A 59 -0.64 -17.69 -2.42
C SER A 59 0.81 -17.50 -2.91
N LYS A 60 1.37 -18.48 -3.64
CA LYS A 60 2.74 -18.37 -4.18
C LYS A 60 2.88 -17.29 -5.27
N VAL A 61 1.83 -17.11 -6.07
CA VAL A 61 1.84 -16.08 -7.12
C VAL A 61 1.67 -14.69 -6.50
N SER A 62 0.77 -14.53 -5.55
CA SER A 62 0.62 -13.26 -4.83
C SER A 62 1.92 -12.84 -4.15
N GLU A 63 2.63 -13.77 -3.52
CA GLU A 63 3.94 -13.50 -2.92
C GLU A 63 4.99 -13.02 -3.93
N ARG A 64 5.07 -13.68 -5.08
CA ARG A 64 5.97 -13.24 -6.16
C ARG A 64 5.62 -11.84 -6.66
N MET A 65 4.35 -11.51 -6.74
CA MET A 65 3.90 -10.18 -7.18
C MET A 65 4.28 -9.08 -6.17
N ILE A 66 4.26 -9.37 -4.86
CA ILE A 66 4.76 -8.45 -3.84
C ILE A 66 6.24 -8.12 -4.10
N TRP A 67 7.08 -9.14 -4.29
CA TRP A 67 8.50 -8.94 -4.53
C TRP A 67 8.79 -8.24 -5.87
N ILE A 68 8.05 -8.57 -6.92
CA ILE A 68 8.18 -7.90 -8.23
C ILE A 68 7.84 -6.42 -8.10
N LEU A 69 6.72 -6.08 -7.46
CA LEU A 69 6.32 -4.69 -7.29
C LEU A 69 7.33 -3.92 -6.43
N LEU A 70 7.82 -4.52 -5.33
CA LEU A 70 8.87 -3.92 -4.51
C LEU A 70 10.12 -3.59 -5.34
N ALA A 71 10.61 -4.55 -6.13
CA ALA A 71 11.79 -4.35 -6.96
C ALA A 71 11.59 -3.23 -7.99
N VAL A 72 10.44 -3.21 -8.66
CA VAL A 72 10.10 -2.19 -9.67
C VAL A 72 9.99 -0.80 -9.03
N THR A 73 9.29 -0.68 -7.90
CA THR A 73 9.11 0.61 -7.22
C THR A 73 10.41 1.13 -6.61
N ALA A 74 11.23 0.25 -6.03
CA ALA A 74 12.57 0.60 -5.55
C ALA A 74 13.46 1.11 -6.69
N LEU A 75 13.47 0.43 -7.84
CA LEU A 75 14.22 0.86 -9.01
C LEU A 75 13.76 2.24 -9.49
N ILE A 76 12.46 2.49 -9.57
CA ILE A 76 11.91 3.80 -9.95
C ILE A 76 12.39 4.88 -8.98
N CYS A 77 12.32 4.63 -7.67
CA CYS A 77 12.79 5.58 -6.66
C CYS A 77 14.28 5.90 -6.79
N VAL A 78 15.12 4.89 -7.06
CA VAL A 78 16.55 5.08 -7.28
C VAL A 78 16.82 5.90 -8.55
N LEU A 79 16.14 5.59 -9.66
CA LEU A 79 16.28 6.32 -10.92
C LEU A 79 15.83 7.78 -10.81
N LEU A 80 14.85 8.06 -9.95
CA LEU A 80 14.36 9.43 -9.68
C LEU A 80 15.11 10.14 -8.55
N ASN A 81 16.22 9.57 -8.05
CA ASN A 81 17.02 10.10 -6.96
C ASN A 81 16.19 10.41 -5.69
N TYR A 82 15.19 9.58 -5.40
CA TYR A 82 14.39 9.75 -4.20
C TYR A 82 15.20 9.39 -2.95
N THR A 83 14.91 10.06 -1.82
CA THR A 83 15.68 9.89 -0.58
C THR A 83 15.74 8.43 -0.14
N LEU A 84 16.95 7.86 -0.03
CA LEU A 84 17.17 6.44 0.29
C LEU A 84 16.45 6.00 1.57
N MET A 85 16.43 6.84 2.61
CA MET A 85 15.74 6.55 3.86
C MET A 85 14.24 6.33 3.63
N LEU A 86 13.61 7.15 2.79
CA LEU A 86 12.20 7.00 2.44
C LEU A 86 11.97 5.76 1.59
N VAL A 87 12.88 5.41 0.68
CA VAL A 87 12.79 4.18 -0.12
C VAL A 87 12.82 2.94 0.77
N LEU A 88 13.74 2.89 1.73
CA LEU A 88 13.86 1.78 2.67
C LEU A 88 12.63 1.68 3.59
N ALA A 89 12.20 2.80 4.16
CA ALA A 89 11.01 2.84 5.01
C ALA A 89 9.75 2.40 4.27
N SER A 90 9.56 2.89 3.04
CA SER A 90 8.44 2.50 2.17
C SER A 90 8.50 1.01 1.80
N GLY A 91 9.68 0.50 1.45
CA GLY A 91 9.87 -0.91 1.13
C GLY A 91 9.53 -1.83 2.30
N ILE A 92 9.99 -1.52 3.51
CA ILE A 92 9.69 -2.29 4.72
C ILE A 92 8.19 -2.24 5.02
N ALA A 93 7.61 -1.05 5.03
CA ALA A 93 6.19 -0.84 5.29
C ALA A 93 5.33 -1.64 4.29
N PHE A 94 5.61 -1.49 3.00
CA PHE A 94 4.93 -2.20 1.92
C PHE A 94 4.99 -3.72 2.09
N VAL A 95 6.18 -4.28 2.30
CA VAL A 95 6.34 -5.74 2.47
C VAL A 95 5.56 -6.23 3.67
N VAL A 96 5.74 -5.61 4.83
CA VAL A 96 5.06 -6.05 6.06
C VAL A 96 3.54 -5.91 5.92
N GLY A 97 3.04 -4.80 5.38
CA GLY A 97 1.61 -4.58 5.14
C GLY A 97 1.01 -5.60 4.17
N GLN A 98 1.65 -5.84 3.02
CA GLN A 98 1.18 -6.80 2.01
C GLN A 98 1.20 -8.24 2.53
N PHE A 99 2.25 -8.65 3.25
CA PHE A 99 2.29 -9.98 3.87
C PHE A 99 1.27 -10.14 4.98
N THR A 100 1.01 -9.08 5.77
CA THR A 100 -0.08 -9.07 6.76
C THR A 100 -1.42 -9.32 6.08
N THR A 101 -1.74 -8.58 5.01
CA THR A 101 -2.96 -8.77 4.22
C THR A 101 -3.08 -10.20 3.70
N LYS A 102 -2.02 -10.69 3.02
CA LYS A 102 -1.97 -12.04 2.46
C LYS A 102 -2.20 -13.11 3.52
N THR A 103 -1.53 -12.98 4.66
CA THR A 103 -1.58 -13.94 5.77
C THR A 103 -2.98 -13.99 6.40
N LEU A 104 -3.55 -12.85 6.76
CA LEU A 104 -4.89 -12.76 7.31
C LEU A 104 -5.93 -13.33 6.33
N TYR A 105 -5.80 -13.04 5.05
CA TYR A 105 -6.68 -13.59 4.02
C TYR A 105 -6.55 -15.10 3.90
N THR A 106 -5.33 -15.65 4.01
CA THR A 106 -5.09 -17.11 4.02
C THR A 106 -5.75 -17.78 5.23
N PHE A 107 -5.82 -17.11 6.38
CA PHE A 107 -6.50 -17.59 7.58
C PHE A 107 -8.03 -17.41 7.57
N GLY A 108 -8.61 -17.00 6.45
CA GLY A 108 -10.07 -16.90 6.27
C GLY A 108 -10.70 -15.57 6.67
N THR A 109 -9.89 -14.55 6.98
CA THR A 109 -10.40 -13.19 7.18
C THR A 109 -10.97 -12.67 5.84
N SER A 110 -12.04 -11.87 5.88
CA SER A 110 -12.61 -11.30 4.67
C SER A 110 -11.57 -10.45 3.91
N ARG A 111 -11.69 -10.40 2.58
CA ARG A 111 -10.80 -9.62 1.70
C ARG A 111 -10.65 -8.17 2.17
N THR A 112 -11.77 -7.51 2.39
CA THR A 112 -11.78 -6.11 2.82
C THR A 112 -11.11 -5.94 4.19
N ALA A 113 -11.43 -6.78 5.18
CA ALA A 113 -10.83 -6.69 6.51
C ALA A 113 -9.32 -6.96 6.49
N SER A 114 -8.87 -7.98 5.74
CA SER A 114 -7.44 -8.28 5.59
C SER A 114 -6.68 -7.12 4.96
N SER A 115 -7.26 -6.50 3.92
CA SER A 115 -6.68 -5.33 3.26
C SER A 115 -6.61 -4.11 4.18
N MET A 116 -7.65 -3.86 4.96
CA MET A 116 -7.70 -2.76 5.92
C MET A 116 -6.63 -2.91 7.00
N VAL A 117 -6.48 -4.11 7.57
CA VAL A 117 -5.44 -4.35 8.60
C VAL A 117 -4.04 -4.19 8.00
N GLY A 118 -3.80 -4.73 6.81
CA GLY A 118 -2.52 -4.56 6.11
C GLY A 118 -2.18 -3.10 5.84
N SER A 119 -3.17 -2.29 5.45
CA SER A 119 -2.99 -0.84 5.26
C SER A 119 -2.65 -0.10 6.55
N VAL A 120 -3.29 -0.45 7.67
CA VAL A 120 -2.98 0.16 8.97
C VAL A 120 -1.52 -0.13 9.36
N VAL A 121 -1.08 -1.37 9.16
CA VAL A 121 0.30 -1.79 9.43
C VAL A 121 1.29 -1.06 8.52
N ASP A 122 1.01 -1.01 7.22
CA ASP A 122 1.83 -0.29 6.23
C ASP A 122 1.99 1.19 6.61
N VAL A 123 0.89 1.89 6.81
CA VAL A 123 0.91 3.32 7.16
C VAL A 123 1.62 3.57 8.49
N GLY A 124 1.38 2.74 9.50
CA GLY A 124 2.04 2.86 10.79
C GLY A 124 3.56 2.76 10.67
N ILE A 125 4.05 1.74 9.96
CA ILE A 125 5.50 1.54 9.72
C ILE A 125 6.07 2.67 8.85
N TRP A 126 5.35 3.06 7.79
CA TRP A 126 5.78 4.14 6.90
C TRP A 126 5.95 5.47 7.64
N VAL A 127 4.97 5.89 8.43
CA VAL A 127 5.06 7.14 9.20
C VAL A 127 6.15 7.04 10.26
N PHE A 128 6.28 5.88 10.92
CA PHE A 128 7.27 5.66 11.96
C PHE A 128 8.70 5.69 11.41
N LEU A 129 9.01 4.89 10.39
CA LEU A 129 10.37 4.76 9.87
C LEU A 129 10.73 5.87 8.86
N GLY A 130 9.76 6.35 8.10
CA GLY A 130 10.01 7.30 7.02
C GLY A 130 9.85 8.74 7.43
N LEU A 131 8.74 9.10 8.04
CA LEU A 131 8.36 10.50 8.25
C LEU A 131 8.66 11.05 9.65
N SER A 132 8.74 10.18 10.68
CA SER A 132 9.04 10.59 12.05
C SER A 132 10.47 11.14 12.20
N PRO A 133 10.85 11.64 13.36
CA PRO A 133 12.24 12.06 13.66
C PRO A 133 13.28 10.94 13.52
N ILE A 134 12.87 9.66 13.50
CA ILE A 134 13.77 8.52 13.19
C ILE A 134 14.12 8.51 11.70
N GLY A 135 13.19 8.92 10.84
CA GLY A 135 13.38 9.01 9.40
C GLY A 135 13.85 10.37 8.95
N VAL A 136 13.06 11.06 8.11
CA VAL A 136 13.39 12.38 7.57
C VAL A 136 12.92 13.54 8.46
N GLY A 137 12.20 13.28 9.55
CA GLY A 137 11.78 14.29 10.52
C GLY A 137 10.68 15.25 10.07
N THR A 138 9.94 14.93 9.01
CA THR A 138 8.86 15.80 8.52
C THR A 138 7.61 15.76 9.40
N VAL A 139 7.44 14.70 10.19
CA VAL A 139 6.34 14.53 11.13
C VAL A 139 6.89 14.45 12.55
N PRO A 140 6.74 15.49 13.39
CA PRO A 140 7.13 15.42 14.79
C PRO A 140 6.26 14.43 15.58
N TRP A 141 6.78 13.94 16.72
CA TRP A 141 6.10 12.93 17.53
C TRP A 141 4.69 13.33 17.97
N GLU A 142 4.47 14.61 18.27
CA GLU A 142 3.18 15.16 18.70
C GLU A 142 2.10 15.01 17.60
N ARG A 143 2.51 14.92 16.33
CA ARG A 143 1.61 14.76 15.18
C ARG A 143 1.59 13.36 14.59
N PHE A 144 2.34 12.43 15.17
CA PHE A 144 2.48 11.07 14.66
C PHE A 144 1.12 10.38 14.44
N PHE A 145 0.28 10.33 15.49
CA PHE A 145 -1.03 9.69 15.38
C PHE A 145 -1.96 10.37 14.40
N GLN A 146 -1.89 11.69 14.25
CA GLN A 146 -2.69 12.45 13.30
C GLN A 146 -2.28 12.14 11.85
N ALA A 147 -0.98 12.02 11.60
CA ALA A 147 -0.45 11.63 10.28
C ALA A 147 -0.84 10.20 9.91
N VAL A 148 -0.74 9.26 10.86
CA VAL A 148 -1.20 7.87 10.64
C VAL A 148 -2.70 7.85 10.38
N LEU A 149 -3.50 8.51 11.23
CA LEU A 149 -4.95 8.51 11.13
C LEU A 149 -5.42 9.06 9.78
N GLY A 150 -4.84 10.17 9.32
CA GLY A 150 -5.22 10.78 8.04
C GLY A 150 -5.03 9.85 6.85
N GLN A 151 -3.88 9.19 6.78
CA GLN A 151 -3.58 8.25 5.70
C GLN A 151 -4.46 6.99 5.79
N VAL A 152 -4.60 6.44 7.00
CA VAL A 152 -5.42 5.24 7.26
C VAL A 152 -6.88 5.50 6.88
N LEU A 153 -7.48 6.61 7.31
CA LEU A 153 -8.89 6.92 7.00
C LEU A 153 -9.16 6.92 5.49
N VAL A 154 -8.31 7.57 4.71
CA VAL A 154 -8.45 7.60 3.25
C VAL A 154 -8.40 6.19 2.66
N GLN A 155 -7.42 5.39 3.06
CA GLN A 155 -7.26 4.03 2.56
C GLN A 155 -8.44 3.12 2.96
N LEU A 156 -8.91 3.20 4.21
CA LEU A 156 -10.03 2.39 4.71
C LEU A 156 -11.35 2.72 3.99
N ILE A 157 -11.63 4.02 3.75
CA ILE A 157 -12.82 4.44 3.00
C ILE A 157 -12.80 3.87 1.60
N LEU A 158 -11.68 4.00 0.89
CA LEU A 158 -11.53 3.49 -0.46
C LEU A 158 -11.64 1.97 -0.53
N GLN A 159 -10.99 1.26 0.38
CA GLN A 159 -11.07 -0.20 0.45
C GLN A 159 -12.48 -0.69 0.81
N GLY A 160 -13.15 0.02 1.70
CA GLY A 160 -14.55 -0.28 2.04
C GLY A 160 -15.50 -0.13 0.85
N ILE A 161 -15.33 0.96 0.08
CA ILE A 161 -16.12 1.19 -1.15
C ILE A 161 -15.76 0.16 -2.21
N ALA A 162 -14.49 -0.01 -2.52
CA ALA A 162 -14.03 -0.93 -3.56
C ALA A 162 -14.36 -2.39 -3.24
N GLY A 163 -14.24 -2.79 -1.97
CA GLY A 163 -14.63 -4.12 -1.52
C GLY A 163 -16.11 -4.39 -1.71
N LYS A 164 -16.98 -3.44 -1.33
CA LYS A 164 -18.43 -3.55 -1.53
C LYS A 164 -18.81 -3.60 -3.01
N VAL A 165 -18.17 -2.77 -3.84
CA VAL A 165 -18.41 -2.78 -5.30
C VAL A 165 -17.99 -4.12 -5.89
N TYR A 166 -16.82 -4.63 -5.51
CA TYR A 166 -16.36 -5.93 -5.97
C TYR A 166 -17.34 -7.06 -5.58
N ASP A 167 -17.73 -7.13 -4.30
CA ASP A 167 -18.62 -8.18 -3.81
C ASP A 167 -20.02 -8.12 -4.46
N LYS A 168 -20.48 -6.92 -4.88
CA LYS A 168 -21.79 -6.75 -5.55
C LYS A 168 -21.78 -7.16 -7.02
N TYR A 169 -20.69 -6.90 -7.75
CA TYR A 169 -20.67 -7.03 -9.21
C TYR A 169 -19.82 -8.17 -9.75
N PHE A 170 -18.92 -8.75 -8.94
CA PHE A 170 -17.93 -9.73 -9.39
C PHE A 170 -17.94 -11.04 -8.57
N LYS A 171 -18.78 -11.15 -7.57
CA LYS A 171 -19.01 -12.35 -6.76
C LYS A 171 -20.36 -12.96 -7.08
#